data_8a52c337ce8c9e60b363eef940f18002
#
_entry.id   8a52c337ce8c9e60b363eef940f18002
#
_cell.length_a   1.000
_cell.length_b   1.000
_cell.length_c   1.000
_cell.angle_alpha   90.00
_cell.angle_beta   90.00
_cell.angle_gamma   90.00
#
_symmetry.space_group_name_H-M   'P 1'
#
loop_
_entity.id
_entity.type
_entity.pdbx_description
1 polymer ?
#
loop_
_entity_poly.entity_id
_entity_poly.type
_entity_poly.pdbx_seq_one_letter_code
_entity_poly.pdbx_strand_id
1 'polypeptide(L)'
;MTRIFLLTLIALMAAMPLEAQNSYTPTQENLQSRKEFADARFGIFIHWGLYSMLGDGEWIMHNENINYKEYEKLAGGFYPSKFNAAEWVSAIKKSGAKYMCITSRHHDGFSLFKTKASKYNSVDATPFKRDILAELAEECHKQGLRLHFYYSHLDWGREDYWPVGRTGRGTGRTGVFNGQKLPQIDSAVFQTNWAYENYLKFMDTQLTELLTNYGPIGAIWFDGVWDRDHQENGLKAETWNLPDQYSLIHKLQPGCLIGNNHHMDPYPGEDIQIFERDIPGQNLYGYSEQAISQTLPLETCQTMNRSWGYRITDTTYKSTDFLIKYLIQTAAKGANLLLNIGPRPDGTLPEAALTRMQAMGEWLTKYGETIYATTAGIIPEQPWGVSTKKGNRNFLHIFQPDLTEIFIPLENTSISECKEYLSGNKLKYKKEKNGIKITLPASNENIRIIEFCYKPQ
;
A
#
# COMPACT_ATOMS: atom_id res chain seq x y z
N MET A 1 55.05 15.51 -53.12
CA MET A 1 54.00 14.51 -52.86
C MET A 1 54.33 13.89 -51.54
N THR A 2 53.68 14.28 -50.47
CA THR A 2 53.64 13.56 -49.16
C THR A 2 53.15 14.52 -48.10
N ARG A 3 51.87 14.61 -47.88
CA ARG A 3 51.24 15.19 -46.67
C ARG A 3 49.70 15.09 -46.82
N ILE A 4 49.13 13.96 -46.60
CA ILE A 4 47.71 13.75 -46.25
C ILE A 4 47.65 12.33 -45.65
N PHE A 5 47.77 12.19 -44.35
CA PHE A 5 47.37 11.03 -43.57
C PHE A 5 47.68 11.32 -42.12
N LEU A 6 46.92 12.22 -41.50
CA LEU A 6 46.96 12.33 -40.02
C LEU A 6 45.82 13.25 -39.51
N LEU A 7 44.54 12.93 -39.86
CA LEU A 7 43.39 13.67 -39.32
C LEU A 7 42.12 12.81 -39.34
N THR A 8 42.18 11.56 -38.90
CA THR A 8 40.98 10.72 -38.76
C THR A 8 41.12 9.74 -37.57
N LEU A 9 41.56 10.22 -36.39
CA LEU A 9 41.59 9.38 -35.20
C LEU A 9 41.30 10.16 -33.89
N ILE A 10 40.51 11.23 -33.95
CA ILE A 10 40.07 11.95 -32.73
C ILE A 10 38.61 12.30 -32.90
N ALA A 11 37.75 11.33 -33.09
CA ALA A 11 36.29 11.55 -33.06
C ALA A 11 35.51 10.25 -32.72
N LEU A 12 36.05 9.43 -31.80
CA LEU A 12 35.36 8.23 -31.33
C LEU A 12 35.52 8.02 -29.84
N MET A 13 35.56 9.11 -29.06
CA MET A 13 35.46 9.05 -27.59
C MET A 13 34.53 10.13 -27.08
N ALA A 14 33.27 10.07 -27.42
CA ALA A 14 32.24 10.85 -26.75
C ALA A 14 30.85 10.37 -27.16
N ALA A 15 30.53 9.14 -26.87
CA ALA A 15 29.17 8.67 -26.75
C ALA A 15 29.17 7.38 -25.92
N MET A 16 29.62 7.47 -24.68
CA MET A 16 29.13 6.52 -23.71
C MET A 16 27.71 6.97 -23.38
N PRO A 17 26.70 6.09 -23.49
CA PRO A 17 25.38 6.46 -23.09
C PRO A 17 25.37 6.76 -21.58
N LEU A 18 24.75 7.88 -21.23
CA LEU A 18 24.51 8.32 -19.85
C LEU A 18 23.47 7.43 -19.14
N GLU A 19 23.28 6.19 -19.58
CA GLU A 19 22.33 5.22 -19.03
C GLU A 19 22.92 4.28 -17.95
N ALA A 20 24.10 4.54 -17.45
CA ALA A 20 24.69 3.74 -16.37
C ALA A 20 24.38 4.33 -14.97
N GLN A 21 23.38 5.19 -14.82
CA GLN A 21 22.95 5.68 -13.52
C GLN A 21 21.70 4.97 -13.05
N ASN A 22 21.89 4.18 -11.97
CA ASN A 22 20.85 3.61 -11.08
C ASN A 22 20.10 2.37 -11.55
N SER A 23 20.80 1.30 -11.92
CA SER A 23 20.22 -0.04 -11.88
C SER A 23 20.32 -0.59 -10.45
N TYR A 24 19.27 -0.40 -9.62
CA TYR A 24 19.18 -1.10 -8.35
C TYR A 24 19.15 -2.60 -8.58
N THR A 25 20.04 -3.33 -7.91
CA THR A 25 20.06 -4.79 -7.91
C THR A 25 19.63 -5.28 -6.52
N PRO A 26 18.46 -5.92 -6.39
CA PRO A 26 17.99 -6.40 -5.10
C PRO A 26 18.94 -7.47 -4.52
N THR A 27 19.16 -7.42 -3.21
CA THR A 27 19.89 -8.46 -2.47
C THR A 27 19.07 -9.74 -2.38
N GLN A 28 19.71 -10.87 -2.00
CA GLN A 28 18.98 -12.11 -1.75
C GLN A 28 17.95 -11.97 -0.62
N GLU A 29 18.27 -11.17 0.41
CA GLU A 29 17.34 -10.86 1.50
C GLU A 29 16.12 -10.07 0.99
N ASN A 30 16.33 -9.06 0.13
CA ASN A 30 15.25 -8.31 -0.51
C ASN A 30 14.36 -9.22 -1.37
N LEU A 31 14.97 -10.07 -2.21
CA LEU A 31 14.23 -11.02 -3.05
C LEU A 31 13.38 -11.99 -2.22
N GLN A 32 13.91 -12.45 -1.09
CA GLN A 32 13.17 -13.29 -0.16
C GLN A 32 12.00 -12.52 0.46
N SER A 33 12.21 -11.27 0.87
CA SER A 33 11.17 -10.39 1.41
C SER A 33 10.07 -10.11 0.39
N ARG A 34 10.43 -9.85 -0.90
CA ARG A 34 9.45 -9.69 -2.00
C ARG A 34 8.59 -10.96 -2.15
N LYS A 35 9.22 -12.13 -2.11
CA LYS A 35 8.49 -13.40 -2.20
C LYS A 35 7.52 -13.58 -1.02
N GLU A 36 7.99 -13.38 0.19
CA GLU A 36 7.17 -13.52 1.40
C GLU A 36 6.03 -12.49 1.44
N PHE A 37 6.27 -11.27 0.96
CA PHE A 37 5.23 -10.26 0.78
C PHE A 37 4.21 -10.70 -0.26
N ALA A 38 4.65 -11.18 -1.42
CA ALA A 38 3.75 -11.69 -2.44
C ALA A 38 2.90 -12.88 -1.95
N ASP A 39 3.46 -13.76 -1.10
CA ASP A 39 2.75 -14.90 -0.52
C ASP A 39 1.72 -14.48 0.55
N ALA A 40 1.85 -13.29 1.13
CA ALA A 40 1.01 -12.81 2.23
C ALA A 40 -0.44 -12.51 1.83
N ARG A 41 -0.69 -12.00 0.63
CA ARG A 41 -1.99 -11.70 0.00
C ARG A 41 -2.91 -10.74 0.76
N PHE A 42 -2.78 -10.58 2.08
CA PHE A 42 -3.69 -9.77 2.87
C PHE A 42 -2.97 -9.04 4.00
N GLY A 43 -3.19 -7.72 4.09
CA GLY A 43 -2.74 -6.84 5.15
C GLY A 43 -3.82 -5.87 5.59
N ILE A 44 -3.64 -5.25 6.76
CA ILE A 44 -4.50 -4.18 7.27
C ILE A 44 -3.73 -2.87 7.27
N PHE A 45 -4.36 -1.82 6.72
CA PHE A 45 -3.87 -0.45 6.72
C PHE A 45 -4.52 0.34 7.86
N ILE A 46 -3.74 1.16 8.54
CA ILE A 46 -4.22 2.03 9.62
C ILE A 46 -3.90 3.49 9.25
N HIS A 47 -4.95 4.30 9.02
CA HIS A 47 -4.81 5.74 8.91
C HIS A 47 -5.23 6.40 10.22
N TRP A 48 -4.27 6.85 11.01
CA TRP A 48 -4.52 7.43 12.32
C TRP A 48 -3.58 8.59 12.63
N GLY A 49 -4.12 9.64 13.25
CA GLY A 49 -3.39 10.85 13.59
C GLY A 49 -4.30 11.89 14.22
N LEU A 50 -3.85 13.15 14.30
CA LEU A 50 -4.63 14.26 14.86
C LEU A 50 -5.96 14.49 14.13
N TYR A 51 -6.02 14.23 12.82
CA TYR A 51 -7.23 14.34 12.02
C TYR A 51 -8.38 13.48 12.55
N SER A 52 -8.09 12.37 13.24
CA SER A 52 -9.15 11.54 13.85
C SER A 52 -9.96 12.31 14.90
N MET A 53 -9.37 13.30 15.58
CA MET A 53 -10.04 14.11 16.59
C MET A 53 -11.13 15.01 15.99
N LEU A 54 -10.94 15.45 14.75
CA LEU A 54 -11.91 16.27 14.04
C LEU A 54 -13.01 15.43 13.40
N GLY A 55 -12.76 14.12 13.21
CA GLY A 55 -13.77 13.16 12.78
C GLY A 55 -14.31 13.38 11.36
N ASP A 56 -13.50 13.94 10.46
CA ASP A 56 -13.89 14.18 9.06
C ASP A 56 -12.81 13.74 8.04
N GLY A 57 -12.08 12.69 8.39
CA GLY A 57 -11.08 12.08 7.51
C GLY A 57 -9.71 12.73 7.59
N GLU A 58 -8.74 12.12 6.92
CA GLU A 58 -7.31 12.46 6.99
C GLU A 58 -6.95 13.74 6.23
N TRP A 59 -7.79 14.16 5.30
CA TRP A 59 -7.59 15.38 4.49
C TRP A 59 -8.27 16.64 5.07
N ILE A 60 -8.86 16.56 6.27
CA ILE A 60 -9.66 17.63 6.85
C ILE A 60 -8.89 18.96 6.94
N MET A 61 -7.60 18.92 7.27
CA MET A 61 -6.77 20.13 7.34
C MET A 61 -6.75 20.87 5.99
N HIS A 62 -6.62 20.14 4.88
CA HIS A 62 -6.63 20.68 3.52
C HIS A 62 -8.04 21.09 3.09
N ASN A 63 -9.03 20.22 3.27
CA ASN A 63 -10.39 20.40 2.75
C ASN A 63 -11.09 21.60 3.38
N GLU A 64 -10.89 21.80 4.68
CA GLU A 64 -11.49 22.89 5.46
C GLU A 64 -10.56 24.12 5.56
N ASN A 65 -9.42 24.11 4.87
CA ASN A 65 -8.43 25.20 4.91
C ASN A 65 -8.02 25.58 6.33
N ILE A 66 -7.85 24.60 7.22
CA ILE A 66 -7.47 24.85 8.61
C ILE A 66 -6.02 25.35 8.64
N ASN A 67 -5.82 26.51 9.25
CA ASN A 67 -4.48 27.06 9.40
C ASN A 67 -3.58 26.08 10.16
N TYR A 68 -2.36 25.84 9.66
CA TYR A 68 -1.45 24.84 10.22
C TYR A 68 -1.08 25.11 11.69
N LYS A 69 -0.95 26.40 12.09
CA LYS A 69 -0.67 26.75 13.50
C LYS A 69 -1.87 26.49 14.40
N GLU A 70 -3.10 26.61 13.89
CA GLU A 70 -4.31 26.22 14.63
C GLU A 70 -4.45 24.70 14.68
N TYR A 71 -4.16 24.01 13.56
CA TYR A 71 -4.21 22.56 13.51
C TYR A 71 -3.18 21.90 14.46
N GLU A 72 -1.95 22.43 14.53
CA GLU A 72 -0.91 21.94 15.45
C GLU A 72 -1.37 21.91 16.92
N LYS A 73 -2.26 22.83 17.33
CA LYS A 73 -2.80 22.89 18.70
C LYS A 73 -3.63 21.66 19.08
N LEU A 74 -4.14 20.92 18.09
CA LEU A 74 -4.84 19.65 18.34
C LEU A 74 -3.96 18.66 19.09
N ALA A 75 -2.65 18.70 18.90
CA ALA A 75 -1.71 17.84 19.63
C ALA A 75 -1.85 17.97 21.14
N GLY A 76 -2.15 19.18 21.67
CA GLY A 76 -2.40 19.42 23.10
C GLY A 76 -3.63 18.70 23.64
N GLY A 77 -4.55 18.25 22.79
CA GLY A 77 -5.74 17.47 23.16
C GLY A 77 -5.66 15.99 22.78
N PHE A 78 -4.61 15.56 22.10
CA PHE A 78 -4.48 14.18 21.65
C PHE A 78 -4.12 13.25 22.82
N TYR A 79 -5.14 12.55 23.32
CA TYR A 79 -5.02 11.64 24.43
C TYR A 79 -5.85 10.36 24.20
N PRO A 80 -5.39 9.45 23.33
CA PRO A 80 -6.11 8.22 23.00
C PRO A 80 -6.03 7.20 24.15
N SER A 81 -6.79 7.47 25.22
CA SER A 81 -6.73 6.74 26.50
C SER A 81 -7.05 5.24 26.40
N LYS A 82 -7.70 4.81 25.31
CA LYS A 82 -8.07 3.41 25.07
C LYS A 82 -7.15 2.73 24.03
N PHE A 83 -6.10 3.39 23.58
CA PHE A 83 -5.14 2.75 22.68
C PHE A 83 -4.44 1.60 23.37
N ASN A 84 -4.52 0.43 22.76
CA ASN A 84 -3.89 -0.81 23.20
C ASN A 84 -3.29 -1.55 22.00
N ALA A 85 -1.96 -1.49 21.87
CA ALA A 85 -1.24 -2.09 20.74
C ALA A 85 -1.46 -3.61 20.65
N ALA A 86 -1.49 -4.31 21.82
CA ALA A 86 -1.70 -5.76 21.86
C ALA A 86 -3.08 -6.16 21.32
N GLU A 87 -4.12 -5.40 21.65
CA GLU A 87 -5.47 -5.63 21.14
C GLU A 87 -5.58 -5.35 19.64
N TRP A 88 -4.96 -4.26 19.16
CA TRP A 88 -4.93 -3.94 17.75
C TRP A 88 -4.26 -5.05 16.93
N VAL A 89 -3.04 -5.42 17.32
CA VAL A 89 -2.27 -6.46 16.62
C VAL A 89 -2.99 -7.80 16.67
N SER A 90 -3.59 -8.16 17.81
CA SER A 90 -4.38 -9.38 17.94
C SER A 90 -5.60 -9.40 17.03
N ALA A 91 -6.35 -8.29 16.95
CA ALA A 91 -7.52 -8.18 16.06
C ALA A 91 -7.11 -8.28 14.58
N ILE A 92 -6.03 -7.59 14.20
CA ILE A 92 -5.47 -7.65 12.84
C ILE A 92 -5.03 -9.07 12.48
N LYS A 93 -4.30 -9.73 13.36
CA LYS A 93 -3.87 -11.12 13.13
C LYS A 93 -5.05 -12.09 13.02
N LYS A 94 -6.07 -11.93 13.88
CA LYS A 94 -7.29 -12.73 13.83
C LYS A 94 -8.10 -12.52 12.54
N SER A 95 -7.98 -11.39 11.87
CA SER A 95 -8.61 -11.18 10.55
C SER A 95 -8.01 -12.03 9.43
N GLY A 96 -6.88 -12.71 9.69
CA GLY A 96 -6.10 -13.45 8.71
C GLY A 96 -5.01 -12.63 8.04
N ALA A 97 -4.89 -11.33 8.32
CA ALA A 97 -3.82 -10.49 7.78
C ALA A 97 -2.43 -11.00 8.19
N LYS A 98 -1.47 -10.86 7.28
CA LYS A 98 -0.08 -11.29 7.46
C LYS A 98 0.85 -10.12 7.76
N TYR A 99 0.40 -8.90 7.53
CA TYR A 99 1.11 -7.66 7.82
C TYR A 99 0.12 -6.54 8.15
N MET A 100 0.62 -5.51 8.79
CA MET A 100 -0.08 -4.24 8.95
C MET A 100 0.80 -3.11 8.45
N CYS A 101 0.17 -2.07 7.90
CA CYS A 101 0.79 -0.81 7.57
C CYS A 101 0.12 0.30 8.37
N ILE A 102 0.89 1.22 8.95
CA ILE A 102 0.34 2.35 9.70
C ILE A 102 0.97 3.66 9.25
N THR A 103 0.18 4.73 9.21
CA THR A 103 0.70 6.07 8.97
C THR A 103 1.65 6.48 10.09
N SER A 104 2.96 6.40 9.84
CA SER A 104 3.96 6.92 10.78
C SER A 104 3.91 8.45 10.87
N ARG A 105 3.69 9.09 9.72
CA ARG A 105 3.42 10.52 9.52
C ARG A 105 2.59 10.70 8.26
N HIS A 106 1.42 11.32 8.37
CA HIS A 106 0.56 11.65 7.23
C HIS A 106 0.83 13.09 6.75
N HIS A 107 0.09 13.57 5.78
CA HIS A 107 0.22 14.89 5.13
C HIS A 107 0.12 16.09 6.10
N ASP A 108 -0.51 15.91 7.25
CA ASP A 108 -0.61 16.92 8.31
C ASP A 108 0.70 17.12 9.10
N GLY A 109 1.71 16.29 8.84
CA GLY A 109 3.05 16.40 9.43
C GLY A 109 3.19 15.85 10.85
N PHE A 110 2.10 15.37 11.49
CA PHE A 110 2.16 14.83 12.84
C PHE A 110 2.75 13.42 12.85
N SER A 111 3.80 13.22 13.64
CA SER A 111 4.49 11.94 13.76
C SER A 111 3.93 11.11 14.92
N LEU A 112 3.52 9.86 14.66
CA LEU A 112 3.04 8.93 15.70
C LEU A 112 4.18 8.28 16.50
N PHE A 113 5.41 8.72 16.33
CA PHE A 113 6.61 8.16 16.92
C PHE A 113 7.54 9.25 17.47
N LYS A 114 8.38 8.88 18.42
CA LYS A 114 9.41 9.77 18.97
C LYS A 114 10.47 10.02 17.90
N THR A 115 10.58 11.25 17.44
CA THR A 115 11.60 11.68 16.51
C THR A 115 12.43 12.84 17.06
N LYS A 116 13.72 12.87 16.76
CA LYS A 116 14.60 14.01 17.07
C LYS A 116 14.45 15.14 16.05
N ALA A 117 13.93 14.80 14.86
CA ALA A 117 13.80 15.74 13.76
C ALA A 117 12.69 16.80 13.97
N SER A 118 11.68 16.48 14.80
CA SER A 118 10.57 17.40 15.11
C SER A 118 10.03 17.18 16.50
N LYS A 119 9.56 18.23 17.17
CA LYS A 119 8.78 18.15 18.41
C LYS A 119 7.29 17.88 18.16
N TYR A 120 6.83 17.97 16.93
CA TYR A 120 5.46 17.73 16.54
C TYR A 120 5.21 16.22 16.38
N ASN A 121 5.17 15.53 17.53
CA ASN A 121 5.02 14.08 17.60
C ASN A 121 4.20 13.65 18.83
N SER A 122 3.77 12.39 18.84
CA SER A 122 2.90 11.82 19.89
C SER A 122 3.52 11.86 21.30
N VAL A 123 4.83 11.91 21.41
CA VAL A 123 5.54 11.93 22.69
C VAL A 123 5.78 13.34 23.20
N ASP A 124 6.27 14.24 22.34
CA ASP A 124 6.70 15.58 22.77
C ASP A 124 5.53 16.58 22.81
N ALA A 125 4.65 16.55 21.80
CA ALA A 125 3.59 17.55 21.61
C ALA A 125 2.28 17.23 22.34
N THR A 126 2.09 15.99 22.80
CA THR A 126 0.80 15.55 23.34
C THR A 126 0.85 15.27 24.85
N PRO A 127 -0.29 15.33 25.55
CA PRO A 127 -0.38 14.85 26.92
C PRO A 127 -0.29 13.32 27.04
N PHE A 128 -0.44 12.60 25.92
CA PHE A 128 -0.37 11.14 25.85
C PHE A 128 1.02 10.58 26.15
N LYS A 129 2.08 11.26 25.70
CA LYS A 129 3.49 10.98 26.02
C LYS A 129 3.97 9.56 25.67
N ARG A 130 3.30 8.86 24.74
CA ARG A 130 3.65 7.49 24.35
C ARG A 130 4.11 7.46 22.88
N ASP A 131 5.09 6.58 22.62
CA ASP A 131 5.52 6.26 21.28
C ASP A 131 4.65 5.12 20.73
N ILE A 132 3.66 5.50 19.91
CA ILE A 132 2.66 4.57 19.38
C ILE A 132 3.31 3.51 18.49
N LEU A 133 4.29 3.92 17.67
CA LEU A 133 4.96 2.98 16.78
C LEU A 133 5.87 2.00 17.52
N ALA A 134 6.50 2.42 18.63
CA ALA A 134 7.30 1.52 19.45
C ALA A 134 6.43 0.40 20.06
N GLU A 135 5.28 0.76 20.60
CA GLU A 135 4.35 -0.22 21.18
C GLU A 135 3.78 -1.18 20.14
N LEU A 136 3.43 -0.66 18.94
CA LEU A 136 2.97 -1.50 17.84
C LEU A 136 4.08 -2.41 17.31
N ALA A 137 5.31 -1.91 17.21
CA ALA A 137 6.46 -2.70 16.77
C ALA A 137 6.74 -3.86 17.73
N GLU A 138 6.77 -3.58 19.04
CA GLU A 138 6.93 -4.61 20.08
C GLU A 138 5.86 -5.71 19.95
N GLU A 139 4.58 -5.31 19.87
CA GLU A 139 3.50 -6.28 19.78
C GLU A 139 3.46 -7.02 18.43
N CYS A 140 3.82 -6.36 17.32
CA CYS A 140 3.95 -7.03 16.03
C CYS A 140 5.03 -8.11 16.06
N HIS A 141 6.21 -7.81 16.62
CA HIS A 141 7.30 -8.78 16.76
C HIS A 141 6.89 -9.94 17.68
N LYS A 142 6.30 -9.64 18.83
CA LYS A 142 5.83 -10.64 19.79
C LYS A 142 4.76 -11.57 19.21
N GLN A 143 3.83 -11.05 18.45
CA GLN A 143 2.73 -11.81 17.87
C GLN A 143 3.05 -12.38 16.47
N GLY A 144 4.22 -12.08 15.88
CA GLY A 144 4.66 -12.54 14.57
C GLY A 144 3.84 -11.96 13.42
N LEU A 145 3.49 -10.66 13.51
CA LEU A 145 2.87 -9.89 12.43
C LEU A 145 3.93 -8.96 11.83
N ARG A 146 4.02 -8.86 10.51
CA ARG A 146 4.94 -7.90 9.87
C ARG A 146 4.39 -6.50 10.00
N LEU A 147 5.29 -5.55 10.36
CA LEU A 147 4.97 -4.13 10.45
C LEU A 147 5.54 -3.38 9.25
N HIS A 148 4.69 -2.60 8.59
CA HIS A 148 5.06 -1.65 7.54
C HIS A 148 4.73 -0.24 8.01
N PHE A 149 5.53 0.75 7.58
CA PHE A 149 5.26 2.15 7.84
C PHE A 149 4.88 2.88 6.57
N TYR A 150 3.69 3.49 6.56
CA TYR A 150 3.39 4.54 5.60
C TYR A 150 4.15 5.81 6.00
N TYR A 151 4.70 6.50 5.02
CA TYR A 151 5.40 7.76 5.20
C TYR A 151 5.04 8.75 4.09
N SER A 152 4.51 9.92 4.46
CA SER A 152 4.17 10.96 3.50
C SER A 152 5.39 11.75 3.05
N HIS A 153 5.57 11.91 1.74
CA HIS A 153 6.56 12.83 1.18
C HIS A 153 6.12 14.29 1.32
N LEU A 154 4.82 14.58 1.15
CA LEU A 154 4.30 15.93 1.33
C LEU A 154 4.05 16.24 2.81
N ASP A 155 4.09 17.53 3.16
CA ASP A 155 3.84 18.03 4.52
C ASP A 155 3.16 19.38 4.49
N TRP A 156 1.92 19.45 4.97
CA TRP A 156 1.16 20.70 5.01
C TRP A 156 1.58 21.59 6.18
N GLY A 157 2.25 21.07 7.20
CA GLY A 157 2.63 21.76 8.42
C GLY A 157 4.01 22.40 8.38
N ARG A 158 4.91 21.96 7.49
CA ARG A 158 6.31 22.42 7.51
C ARG A 158 6.59 23.56 6.53
N GLU A 159 7.23 24.60 7.05
CA GLU A 159 7.59 25.79 6.27
C GLU A 159 8.71 25.53 5.26
N ASP A 160 9.62 24.61 5.53
CA ASP A 160 10.70 24.21 4.62
C ASP A 160 10.24 23.27 3.48
N TYR A 161 9.01 22.70 3.57
CA TYR A 161 8.36 22.03 2.45
C TYR A 161 7.64 23.03 1.52
N TRP A 162 7.15 24.16 2.06
CA TRP A 162 6.40 25.15 1.30
C TRP A 162 7.27 25.95 0.32
N PRO A 163 6.65 26.57 -0.66
CA PRO A 163 5.27 26.61 -1.17
C PRO A 163 5.02 25.77 -2.40
N VAL A 164 5.87 24.80 -2.68
CA VAL A 164 5.90 24.07 -3.95
C VAL A 164 4.83 23.00 -4.10
N GLY A 165 4.22 22.56 -3.01
CA GLY A 165 3.14 21.58 -3.06
C GLY A 165 1.85 22.15 -3.67
N ARG A 166 1.08 21.30 -4.36
CA ARG A 166 -0.21 21.65 -4.95
C ARG A 166 -1.35 21.67 -3.94
N THR A 167 -1.25 20.83 -2.91
CA THR A 167 -2.25 20.69 -1.85
C THR A 167 -1.89 21.47 -0.61
N GLY A 168 -2.83 21.64 0.32
CA GLY A 168 -2.64 22.38 1.57
C GLY A 168 -2.45 23.90 1.41
N ARG A 169 -2.69 24.47 0.24
CA ARG A 169 -2.47 25.93 0.00
C ARG A 169 -3.34 26.81 0.87
N GLY A 170 -4.56 26.38 1.20
CA GLY A 170 -5.48 27.09 2.08
C GLY A 170 -5.11 27.03 3.56
N THR A 171 -4.11 26.23 3.95
CA THR A 171 -3.72 26.01 5.35
C THR A 171 -2.84 27.12 5.93
N GLY A 172 -2.74 28.27 5.26
CA GLY A 172 -1.96 29.41 5.69
C GLY A 172 -0.54 29.49 5.12
N ARG A 173 -0.22 28.65 4.15
CA ARG A 173 1.08 28.65 3.43
C ARG A 173 1.32 29.94 2.66
N THR A 174 0.23 30.55 2.16
CA THR A 174 0.27 31.84 1.45
C THR A 174 -0.90 32.67 1.93
N GLY A 175 -0.70 33.96 2.19
CA GLY A 175 -1.79 34.86 2.54
C GLY A 175 -1.61 35.58 3.87
N VAL A 176 -2.68 35.74 4.63
CA VAL A 176 -2.70 36.49 5.89
C VAL A 176 -3.05 35.53 7.03
N PHE A 177 -2.20 35.44 8.03
CA PHE A 177 -2.48 34.75 9.27
C PHE A 177 -2.47 35.74 10.44
N ASN A 178 -3.53 35.74 11.25
CA ASN A 178 -3.71 36.69 12.36
C ASN A 178 -3.42 38.16 11.98
N GLY A 179 -3.87 38.58 10.78
CA GLY A 179 -3.65 39.91 10.28
C GLY A 179 -2.25 40.21 9.73
N GLN A 180 -1.33 39.26 9.80
CA GLN A 180 0.01 39.40 9.22
C GLN A 180 0.09 38.70 7.86
N LYS A 181 0.62 39.40 6.85
CA LYS A 181 0.97 38.77 5.59
C LYS A 181 2.06 37.75 5.83
N LEU A 182 1.77 36.49 5.50
CA LEU A 182 2.82 35.48 5.40
C LEU A 182 3.74 35.85 4.24
N PRO A 183 5.05 35.59 4.35
CA PRO A 183 5.97 35.85 3.26
C PRO A 183 5.47 35.16 1.99
N GLN A 184 5.21 35.93 0.94
CA GLN A 184 5.07 35.37 -0.39
C GLN A 184 6.45 34.91 -0.83
N ILE A 185 6.69 33.62 -0.79
CA ILE A 185 7.95 33.06 -1.23
C ILE A 185 7.80 32.84 -2.73
N ASP A 186 8.67 33.49 -3.51
CA ASP A 186 8.71 33.36 -4.97
C ASP A 186 8.97 31.90 -5.32
N SER A 187 8.12 31.30 -6.14
CA SER A 187 8.25 29.93 -6.60
C SER A 187 9.61 29.63 -7.27
N ALA A 188 10.23 30.64 -7.89
CA ALA A 188 11.57 30.53 -8.45
C ALA A 188 12.67 30.37 -7.38
N VAL A 189 12.46 30.90 -6.17
CA VAL A 189 13.40 30.79 -5.04
C VAL A 189 13.38 29.37 -4.46
N PHE A 190 12.29 28.63 -4.61
CA PHE A 190 12.12 27.29 -4.05
C PHE A 190 12.77 26.16 -4.84
N GLN A 191 12.93 26.31 -6.14
CA GLN A 191 13.61 25.31 -6.97
C GLN A 191 15.12 25.20 -6.66
N THR A 192 15.68 26.18 -5.95
CA THR A 192 17.10 26.23 -5.57
C THR A 192 17.29 26.40 -4.06
N ASN A 193 16.27 26.14 -3.23
CA ASN A 193 16.23 26.68 -1.87
C ASN A 193 16.81 25.71 -0.83
N TRP A 194 17.76 26.22 -0.04
CA TRP A 194 18.30 25.58 1.16
C TRP A 194 17.20 25.08 2.14
N ALA A 195 16.04 25.72 2.17
CA ALA A 195 14.92 25.31 3.01
C ALA A 195 14.39 23.94 2.60
N TYR A 196 14.24 23.67 1.30
CA TYR A 196 13.78 22.36 0.84
C TYR A 196 14.83 21.26 1.04
N GLU A 197 16.11 21.57 0.94
CA GLU A 197 17.17 20.64 1.32
C GLU A 197 17.09 20.24 2.81
N ASN A 198 16.67 21.17 3.69
CA ASN A 198 16.41 20.85 5.09
C ASN A 198 15.22 19.90 5.25
N TYR A 199 14.18 20.06 4.43
CA TYR A 199 13.06 19.11 4.40
C TYR A 199 13.49 17.70 3.96
N LEU A 200 14.32 17.58 2.92
CA LEU A 200 14.87 16.29 2.51
C LEU A 200 15.70 15.65 3.63
N LYS A 201 16.58 16.39 4.28
CA LYS A 201 17.35 15.92 5.44
C LYS A 201 16.47 15.55 6.63
N PHE A 202 15.37 16.27 6.83
CA PHE A 202 14.37 15.92 7.83
C PHE A 202 13.75 14.55 7.55
N MET A 203 13.33 14.28 6.31
CA MET A 203 12.81 12.97 5.90
C MET A 203 13.84 11.85 6.09
N ASP A 204 15.09 12.05 5.64
CA ASP A 204 16.17 11.07 5.80
C ASP A 204 16.45 10.76 7.28
N THR A 205 16.36 11.77 8.16
CA THR A 205 16.50 11.58 9.60
C THR A 205 15.37 10.72 10.15
N GLN A 206 14.12 11.02 9.78
CA GLN A 206 12.97 10.24 10.24
C GLN A 206 12.98 8.81 9.68
N LEU A 207 13.31 8.62 8.41
CA LEU A 207 13.46 7.29 7.81
C LEU A 207 14.56 6.47 8.50
N THR A 208 15.69 7.11 8.83
CA THR A 208 16.76 6.47 9.61
C THR A 208 16.24 6.03 10.99
N GLU A 209 15.50 6.89 11.69
CA GLU A 209 14.94 6.55 13.00
C GLU A 209 13.91 5.42 12.90
N LEU A 210 13.03 5.44 11.91
CA LEU A 210 12.03 4.39 11.67
C LEU A 210 12.69 3.02 11.38
N LEU A 211 13.82 3.00 10.70
CA LEU A 211 14.52 1.77 10.32
C LEU A 211 15.58 1.31 11.35
N THR A 212 15.88 2.11 12.38
CA THR A 212 16.90 1.74 13.37
C THR A 212 16.33 1.53 14.78
N ASN A 213 15.16 2.11 15.10
CA ASN A 213 14.66 2.12 16.47
C ASN A 213 13.51 1.15 16.73
N TYR A 214 12.89 0.57 15.68
CA TYR A 214 11.66 -0.21 15.77
C TYR A 214 11.82 -1.68 15.38
N GLY A 215 13.08 -2.16 15.28
CA GLY A 215 13.39 -3.54 14.88
C GLY A 215 13.19 -3.78 13.38
N PRO A 216 12.98 -5.03 12.96
CA PRO A 216 12.77 -5.35 11.54
C PRO A 216 11.48 -4.76 11.00
N ILE A 217 11.58 -3.97 9.92
CA ILE A 217 10.46 -3.34 9.23
C ILE A 217 10.24 -4.03 7.88
N GLY A 218 9.00 -4.42 7.61
CA GLY A 218 8.67 -5.17 6.39
C GLY A 218 8.67 -4.30 5.15
N ALA A 219 8.17 -3.06 5.24
CA ALA A 219 8.19 -2.10 4.14
C ALA A 219 8.08 -0.65 4.61
N ILE A 220 8.59 0.27 3.79
CA ILE A 220 8.20 1.68 3.78
C ILE A 220 7.23 1.89 2.60
N TRP A 221 6.05 2.39 2.92
CA TRP A 221 4.97 2.70 1.99
C TRP A 221 4.88 4.21 1.80
N PHE A 222 5.42 4.71 0.71
CA PHE A 222 5.45 6.14 0.41
C PHE A 222 4.18 6.63 -0.27
N ASP A 223 3.88 7.91 -0.02
CA ASP A 223 2.78 8.63 -0.64
C ASP A 223 3.11 10.13 -0.75
N GLY A 224 2.41 10.83 -1.63
CA GLY A 224 2.46 12.30 -1.70
C GLY A 224 3.52 12.89 -2.62
N VAL A 225 4.34 12.08 -3.31
CA VAL A 225 5.33 12.62 -4.29
C VAL A 225 4.66 13.41 -5.40
N TRP A 226 3.44 13.06 -5.77
CA TRP A 226 2.60 13.72 -6.77
C TRP A 226 2.24 15.17 -6.41
N ASP A 227 2.38 15.59 -5.17
CA ASP A 227 2.04 16.95 -4.74
C ASP A 227 2.98 18.01 -5.31
N ARG A 228 4.19 17.66 -5.66
CA ARG A 228 5.20 18.59 -6.13
C ARG A 228 5.47 18.56 -7.62
N ASP A 229 5.64 17.43 -8.23
CA ASP A 229 6.18 17.28 -9.59
C ASP A 229 5.28 16.51 -10.54
N HIS A 230 3.98 16.61 -10.36
CA HIS A 230 3.05 15.81 -11.10
C HIS A 230 2.75 16.40 -12.49
N GLN A 231 2.69 15.55 -13.49
CA GLN A 231 1.86 15.56 -14.68
C GLN A 231 2.46 16.00 -16.03
N GLU A 232 3.23 17.05 -16.13
CA GLU A 232 3.63 17.48 -17.49
C GLU A 232 4.89 16.76 -18.01
N ASN A 233 5.73 16.20 -17.12
CA ASN A 233 7.03 15.60 -17.46
C ASN A 233 7.34 14.27 -16.74
N GLY A 234 6.37 13.62 -16.10
CA GLY A 234 6.58 12.41 -15.31
C GLY A 234 7.15 12.68 -13.91
N LEU A 235 7.44 11.61 -13.16
CA LEU A 235 8.04 11.69 -11.82
C LEU A 235 9.47 12.21 -11.91
N LYS A 236 9.76 13.31 -11.24
CA LYS A 236 11.12 13.82 -11.08
C LYS A 236 11.71 13.31 -9.77
N ALA A 237 12.28 12.13 -9.84
CA ALA A 237 12.89 11.46 -8.72
C ALA A 237 13.97 12.31 -8.03
N GLU A 238 14.69 13.07 -8.81
CA GLU A 238 15.76 13.98 -8.31
C GLU A 238 15.19 15.07 -7.41
N THR A 239 13.97 15.54 -7.67
CA THR A 239 13.32 16.55 -6.83
C THR A 239 13.04 16.06 -5.42
N TRP A 240 12.71 14.78 -5.28
CA TRP A 240 12.44 14.11 -4.01
C TRP A 240 13.68 13.38 -3.45
N ASN A 241 14.79 13.37 -4.20
CA ASN A 241 15.98 12.60 -3.87
C ASN A 241 15.69 11.10 -3.66
N LEU A 242 14.73 10.56 -4.45
CA LEU A 242 14.29 9.16 -4.30
C LEU A 242 15.43 8.14 -4.41
N PRO A 243 16.41 8.28 -5.33
CA PRO A 243 17.54 7.34 -5.41
C PRO A 243 18.31 7.21 -4.09
N ASP A 244 18.58 8.33 -3.43
CA ASP A 244 19.33 8.35 -2.17
C ASP A 244 18.46 7.84 -1.01
N GLN A 245 17.16 8.21 -0.97
CA GLN A 245 16.22 7.70 0.04
C GLN A 245 16.05 6.19 -0.07
N TYR A 246 15.87 5.66 -1.28
CA TYR A 246 15.73 4.22 -1.50
C TYR A 246 17.04 3.48 -1.16
N SER A 247 18.19 4.04 -1.53
CA SER A 247 19.50 3.52 -1.15
C SER A 247 19.70 3.52 0.36
N LEU A 248 19.28 4.58 1.07
CA LEU A 248 19.32 4.68 2.53
C LEU A 248 18.51 3.55 3.18
N ILE A 249 17.29 3.32 2.72
CA ILE A 249 16.40 2.28 3.25
C ILE A 249 17.02 0.89 3.05
N HIS A 250 17.43 0.55 1.83
CA HIS A 250 18.03 -0.74 1.53
C HIS A 250 19.40 -0.95 2.23
N LYS A 251 20.13 0.12 2.50
CA LYS A 251 21.38 0.06 3.27
C LYS A 251 21.11 -0.22 4.76
N LEU A 252 20.09 0.40 5.33
CA LEU A 252 19.78 0.23 6.76
C LEU A 252 19.12 -1.12 7.04
N GLN A 253 18.19 -1.52 6.17
CA GLN A 253 17.50 -2.81 6.25
C GLN A 253 17.34 -3.41 4.84
N PRO A 254 18.24 -4.27 4.37
CA PRO A 254 18.15 -4.84 3.02
C PRO A 254 16.87 -5.61 2.73
N GLY A 255 16.23 -6.17 3.76
CA GLY A 255 14.96 -6.86 3.66
C GLY A 255 13.72 -5.97 3.73
N CYS A 256 13.87 -4.68 4.03
CA CYS A 256 12.76 -3.72 4.02
C CYS A 256 12.38 -3.38 2.59
N LEU A 257 11.12 -3.58 2.23
CA LEU A 257 10.60 -3.31 0.90
C LEU A 257 10.20 -1.84 0.74
N ILE A 258 10.24 -1.34 -0.49
CA ILE A 258 9.83 0.01 -0.84
C ILE A 258 8.66 -0.05 -1.81
N GLY A 259 7.54 0.56 -1.43
CA GLY A 259 6.41 0.85 -2.30
C GLY A 259 6.12 2.34 -2.31
N ASN A 260 5.70 2.89 -3.45
CA ASN A 260 5.39 4.31 -3.56
C ASN A 260 4.09 4.50 -4.36
N ASN A 261 3.12 5.17 -3.74
CA ASN A 261 1.79 5.42 -4.31
C ASN A 261 1.81 6.65 -5.23
N HIS A 262 2.61 6.61 -6.27
CA HIS A 262 2.75 7.71 -7.24
C HIS A 262 1.90 7.55 -8.51
N HIS A 263 1.20 6.42 -8.66
CA HIS A 263 0.30 6.13 -9.79
C HIS A 263 0.99 6.07 -11.17
N MET A 264 2.26 5.69 -11.19
CA MET A 264 3.08 5.56 -12.41
C MET A 264 3.78 4.21 -12.43
N ASP A 265 4.51 3.93 -13.51
CA ASP A 265 5.39 2.77 -13.58
C ASP A 265 6.43 2.81 -12.47
N PRO A 266 6.82 1.67 -11.89
CA PRO A 266 7.74 1.61 -10.78
C PRO A 266 9.07 2.29 -11.07
N TYR A 267 9.56 3.08 -10.12
CA TYR A 267 10.86 3.72 -10.18
C TYR A 267 11.98 2.73 -9.76
N PRO A 268 13.21 2.85 -10.30
CA PRO A 268 14.32 2.01 -9.87
C PRO A 268 14.56 2.07 -8.35
N GLY A 269 14.58 0.90 -7.72
CA GLY A 269 14.69 0.76 -6.26
C GLY A 269 13.37 0.47 -5.56
N GLU A 270 12.24 0.55 -6.24
CA GLU A 270 10.96 0.08 -5.69
C GLU A 270 10.87 -1.45 -5.74
N ASP A 271 10.22 -1.99 -4.72
CA ASP A 271 10.06 -3.42 -4.49
C ASP A 271 8.61 -3.88 -4.62
N ILE A 272 7.67 -2.94 -4.56
CA ILE A 272 6.21 -3.17 -4.60
C ILE A 272 5.60 -2.14 -5.55
N GLN A 273 4.80 -2.61 -6.50
CA GLN A 273 3.95 -1.73 -7.29
C GLN A 273 2.58 -1.60 -6.63
N ILE A 274 2.15 -0.35 -6.41
CA ILE A 274 0.94 -0.02 -5.67
C ILE A 274 -0.17 0.45 -6.63
N PHE A 275 -1.39 0.00 -6.35
CA PHE A 275 -2.63 0.43 -6.99
C PHE A 275 -3.58 0.95 -5.92
N GLU A 276 -4.13 2.16 -6.10
CA GLU A 276 -5.07 2.71 -5.13
C GLU A 276 -6.51 2.47 -5.56
N ARG A 277 -7.26 1.75 -4.70
CA ARG A 277 -8.68 1.42 -4.90
C ARG A 277 -9.02 0.56 -6.12
N ASP A 278 -8.12 0.44 -7.07
CA ASP A 278 -8.27 -0.38 -8.27
C ASP A 278 -7.54 -1.72 -8.11
N ILE A 279 -8.11 -2.77 -8.63
CA ILE A 279 -7.43 -4.05 -8.80
C ILE A 279 -6.49 -3.92 -10.02
N PRO A 280 -5.26 -4.48 -9.99
CA PRO A 280 -4.34 -4.36 -11.12
C PRO A 280 -4.98 -4.68 -12.47
N GLY A 281 -4.88 -3.74 -13.40
CA GLY A 281 -5.51 -3.78 -14.72
C GLY A 281 -6.90 -3.14 -14.80
N GLN A 282 -7.39 -2.56 -13.70
CA GLN A 282 -8.57 -1.69 -13.67
C GLN A 282 -8.13 -0.23 -13.50
N ASN A 283 -8.95 0.70 -13.96
CA ASN A 283 -8.78 2.14 -13.73
C ASN A 283 -10.17 2.79 -13.51
N LEU A 284 -10.90 2.31 -12.48
CA LEU A 284 -12.25 2.77 -12.17
C LEU A 284 -12.24 4.13 -11.44
N TYR A 285 -11.13 4.42 -10.75
CA TYR A 285 -10.95 5.66 -9.98
C TYR A 285 -10.08 6.69 -10.71
N GLY A 286 -9.50 6.34 -11.87
CA GLY A 286 -8.72 7.25 -12.70
C GLY A 286 -7.27 7.46 -12.24
N TYR A 287 -6.75 6.59 -11.35
CA TYR A 287 -5.38 6.68 -10.84
C TYR A 287 -4.46 5.56 -11.35
N SER A 288 -4.99 4.52 -11.98
CA SER A 288 -4.28 3.26 -12.24
C SER A 288 -4.05 3.04 -13.73
N GLU A 289 -3.42 4.02 -14.41
CA GLU A 289 -3.04 3.92 -15.82
C GLU A 289 -1.69 3.21 -16.04
N GLN A 290 -0.91 3.00 -14.98
CA GLN A 290 0.40 2.37 -15.06
C GLN A 290 0.34 0.92 -15.56
N ALA A 291 1.36 0.49 -16.31
CA ALA A 291 1.50 -0.88 -16.73
C ALA A 291 1.71 -1.83 -15.53
N ILE A 292 1.13 -3.03 -15.60
CA ILE A 292 1.30 -4.02 -14.53
C ILE A 292 2.71 -4.61 -14.60
N SER A 293 3.48 -4.45 -13.53
CA SER A 293 4.81 -5.05 -13.42
C SER A 293 4.73 -6.58 -13.48
N GLN A 294 5.64 -7.16 -14.25
CA GLN A 294 5.79 -8.61 -14.37
C GLN A 294 6.83 -9.17 -13.40
N THR A 295 7.56 -8.31 -12.69
CA THR A 295 8.69 -8.70 -11.84
C THR A 295 8.54 -8.28 -10.39
N LEU A 296 7.75 -7.25 -10.10
CA LEU A 296 7.52 -6.80 -8.74
C LEU A 296 6.24 -7.40 -8.16
N PRO A 297 6.21 -7.68 -6.85
CA PRO A 297 4.97 -7.89 -6.12
C PRO A 297 4.00 -6.72 -6.32
N LEU A 298 2.72 -7.04 -6.39
CA LEU A 298 1.65 -6.06 -6.57
C LEU A 298 0.87 -5.90 -5.27
N GLU A 299 0.44 -4.69 -4.98
CA GLU A 299 -0.46 -4.39 -3.86
C GLU A 299 -1.59 -3.47 -4.31
N THR A 300 -2.79 -3.73 -3.84
CA THR A 300 -3.92 -2.82 -3.97
C THR A 300 -4.36 -2.39 -2.58
N CYS A 301 -4.51 -1.09 -2.34
CA CYS A 301 -5.08 -0.59 -1.10
C CYS A 301 -6.55 -0.17 -1.30
N GLN A 302 -7.40 -0.48 -0.32
CA GLN A 302 -8.83 -0.20 -0.36
C GLN A 302 -9.36 0.13 1.04
N THR A 303 -10.38 0.98 1.14
CA THR A 303 -11.04 1.32 2.41
C THR A 303 -12.18 0.36 2.74
N MET A 304 -12.43 0.08 4.03
CA MET A 304 -13.63 -0.66 4.46
C MET A 304 -14.90 0.19 4.31
N ASN A 305 -14.79 1.49 4.52
CA ASN A 305 -15.84 2.50 4.32
C ASN A 305 -15.46 3.41 3.14
N ARG A 306 -15.71 4.72 3.20
CA ARG A 306 -15.37 5.67 2.12
C ARG A 306 -14.09 6.45 2.40
N SER A 307 -13.78 6.70 3.69
CA SER A 307 -12.65 7.50 4.16
C SER A 307 -11.46 6.62 4.55
N TRP A 308 -10.24 7.13 4.42
CA TRP A 308 -9.04 6.48 4.96
C TRP A 308 -8.94 6.71 6.47
N GLY A 309 -8.95 7.97 6.93
CA GLY A 309 -9.01 8.31 8.35
C GLY A 309 -10.42 8.19 8.91
N TYR A 310 -10.52 8.25 10.25
CA TYR A 310 -11.82 8.22 10.92
C TYR A 310 -12.71 9.40 10.51
N ARG A 311 -13.94 9.07 10.07
CA ARG A 311 -14.97 10.05 9.74
C ARG A 311 -16.27 9.66 10.45
N ILE A 312 -16.73 10.53 11.35
CA ILE A 312 -17.88 10.21 12.22
C ILE A 312 -19.18 10.03 11.43
N THR A 313 -19.31 10.73 10.31
CA THR A 313 -20.50 10.66 9.44
C THR A 313 -20.44 9.51 8.43
N ASP A 314 -19.28 8.85 8.28
CA ASP A 314 -19.09 7.74 7.34
C ASP A 314 -19.45 6.40 7.99
N THR A 315 -20.73 6.09 7.99
CA THR A 315 -21.27 4.83 8.53
C THR A 315 -21.46 3.77 7.45
N THR A 316 -21.15 4.06 6.20
CA THR A 316 -21.35 3.17 5.06
C THR A 316 -20.14 2.26 4.88
N TYR A 317 -20.14 1.12 5.54
CA TYR A 317 -19.13 0.08 5.38
C TYR A 317 -19.52 -0.89 4.27
N LYS A 318 -18.52 -1.29 3.46
CA LYS A 318 -18.67 -2.39 2.50
C LYS A 318 -19.07 -3.67 3.24
N SER A 319 -19.89 -4.51 2.62
CA SER A 319 -20.28 -5.79 3.24
C SER A 319 -19.08 -6.75 3.33
N THR A 320 -19.13 -7.68 4.27
CA THR A 320 -18.11 -8.74 4.39
C THR A 320 -17.99 -9.55 3.09
N ASP A 321 -19.11 -9.87 2.46
CA ASP A 321 -19.14 -10.58 1.18
C ASP A 321 -18.40 -9.80 0.08
N PHE A 322 -18.63 -8.48 -0.01
CA PHE A 322 -17.89 -7.63 -0.93
C PHE A 322 -16.37 -7.65 -0.66
N LEU A 323 -15.98 -7.52 0.62
CA LEU A 323 -14.56 -7.46 1.00
C LEU A 323 -13.84 -8.80 0.72
N ILE A 324 -14.51 -9.93 0.96
CA ILE A 324 -13.98 -11.25 0.65
C ILE A 324 -13.85 -11.43 -0.88
N LYS A 325 -14.87 -11.06 -1.65
CA LYS A 325 -14.81 -11.10 -3.12
C LYS A 325 -13.69 -10.21 -3.66
N TYR A 326 -13.52 -9.03 -3.09
CA TYR A 326 -12.45 -8.12 -3.47
C TYR A 326 -11.05 -8.69 -3.18
N LEU A 327 -10.87 -9.33 -2.01
CA LEU A 327 -9.63 -10.05 -1.68
C LEU A 327 -9.34 -11.18 -2.68
N ILE A 328 -10.35 -11.97 -3.03
CA ILE A 328 -10.21 -13.06 -3.99
C ILE A 328 -9.84 -12.52 -5.38
N GLN A 329 -10.51 -11.48 -5.84
CA GLN A 329 -10.22 -10.86 -7.14
C GLN A 329 -8.81 -10.28 -7.18
N THR A 330 -8.38 -9.64 -6.09
CA THR A 330 -7.02 -9.13 -5.95
C THR A 330 -5.99 -10.26 -6.00
N ALA A 331 -6.21 -11.35 -5.26
CA ALA A 331 -5.34 -12.53 -5.27
C ALA A 331 -5.30 -13.21 -6.65
N ALA A 332 -6.41 -13.23 -7.39
CA ALA A 332 -6.48 -13.75 -8.74
C ALA A 332 -5.66 -12.93 -9.76
N LYS A 333 -5.34 -11.68 -9.45
CA LYS A 333 -4.37 -10.86 -10.22
C LYS A 333 -2.93 -10.98 -9.69
N GLY A 334 -2.70 -11.83 -8.70
CA GLY A 334 -1.38 -12.01 -8.08
C GLY A 334 -1.00 -10.88 -7.11
N ALA A 335 -1.94 -10.01 -6.74
CA ALA A 335 -1.72 -8.87 -5.86
C ALA A 335 -2.10 -9.15 -4.41
N ASN A 336 -1.58 -8.33 -3.50
CA ASN A 336 -2.00 -8.26 -2.12
C ASN A 336 -3.12 -7.23 -1.94
N LEU A 337 -4.05 -7.50 -1.04
CA LEU A 337 -5.01 -6.52 -0.55
C LEU A 337 -4.50 -5.91 0.75
N LEU A 338 -4.31 -4.59 0.77
CA LEU A 338 -4.08 -3.79 1.97
C LEU A 338 -5.37 -3.04 2.32
N LEU A 339 -6.13 -3.57 3.30
CA LEU A 339 -7.47 -3.10 3.63
C LEU A 339 -7.46 -2.11 4.78
N ASN A 340 -7.92 -0.89 4.54
CA ASN A 340 -7.80 0.23 5.46
C ASN A 340 -8.94 0.35 6.47
N ILE A 341 -8.54 0.72 7.69
CA ILE A 341 -9.42 1.18 8.77
C ILE A 341 -8.88 2.47 9.37
N GLY A 342 -9.79 3.36 9.79
CA GLY A 342 -9.47 4.60 10.51
C GLY A 342 -9.87 4.47 11.99
N PRO A 343 -8.91 4.33 12.93
CA PRO A 343 -9.18 4.29 14.35
C PRO A 343 -9.82 5.58 14.87
N ARG A 344 -10.64 5.44 15.92
CA ARG A 344 -11.28 6.56 16.61
C ARG A 344 -10.25 7.40 17.38
N PRO A 345 -10.57 8.66 17.71
CA PRO A 345 -9.65 9.53 18.45
C PRO A 345 -9.31 9.02 19.86
N ASP A 346 -10.16 8.19 20.47
CA ASP A 346 -9.90 7.57 21.77
C ASP A 346 -8.94 6.36 21.70
N GLY A 347 -8.51 5.96 20.48
CA GLY A 347 -7.61 4.83 20.24
C GLY A 347 -8.33 3.50 20.03
N THR A 348 -9.66 3.47 19.95
CA THR A 348 -10.40 2.23 19.66
C THR A 348 -10.53 2.01 18.14
N LEU A 349 -10.51 0.74 17.74
CA LEU A 349 -10.91 0.37 16.37
C LEU A 349 -12.43 0.42 16.25
N PRO A 350 -12.99 0.93 15.14
CA PRO A 350 -14.45 0.94 14.94
C PRO A 350 -15.03 -0.46 14.99
N GLU A 351 -16.12 -0.67 15.73
CA GLU A 351 -16.78 -1.97 15.87
C GLU A 351 -17.20 -2.57 14.53
N ALA A 352 -17.71 -1.71 13.63
CA ALA A 352 -18.07 -2.15 12.28
C ALA A 352 -16.89 -2.69 11.48
N ALA A 353 -15.66 -2.19 11.72
CA ALA A 353 -14.45 -2.73 11.12
C ALA A 353 -14.04 -4.05 11.80
N LEU A 354 -14.08 -4.13 13.14
CA LEU A 354 -13.77 -5.34 13.88
C LEU A 354 -14.66 -6.52 13.48
N THR A 355 -15.97 -6.30 13.34
CA THR A 355 -16.93 -7.32 12.88
C THR A 355 -16.55 -7.87 11.50
N ARG A 356 -16.15 -7.01 10.57
CA ARG A 356 -15.73 -7.43 9.22
C ARG A 356 -14.40 -8.17 9.24
N MET A 357 -13.45 -7.67 10.00
CA MET A 357 -12.16 -8.32 10.19
C MET A 357 -12.33 -9.73 10.77
N GLN A 358 -13.17 -9.90 11.79
CA GLN A 358 -13.48 -11.20 12.34
C GLN A 358 -14.08 -12.14 11.29
N ALA A 359 -15.10 -11.69 10.58
CA ALA A 359 -15.77 -12.51 9.56
C ALA A 359 -14.83 -12.88 8.38
N MET A 360 -13.94 -11.96 7.96
CA MET A 360 -12.90 -12.28 6.98
C MET A 360 -11.93 -13.33 7.53
N GLY A 361 -11.54 -13.24 8.80
CA GLY A 361 -10.67 -14.22 9.46
C GLY A 361 -11.30 -15.60 9.56
N GLU A 362 -12.58 -15.67 9.88
CA GLU A 362 -13.36 -16.92 9.91
C GLU A 362 -13.42 -17.57 8.51
N TRP A 363 -13.63 -16.76 7.46
CA TRP A 363 -13.60 -17.22 6.08
C TRP A 363 -12.20 -17.72 5.69
N LEU A 364 -11.15 -16.94 5.98
CA LEU A 364 -9.76 -17.27 5.69
C LEU A 364 -9.25 -18.50 6.48
N THR A 365 -9.81 -18.78 7.64
CA THR A 365 -9.53 -20.03 8.39
C THR A 365 -9.96 -21.26 7.60
N LYS A 366 -11.06 -21.17 6.85
CA LYS A 366 -11.58 -22.27 6.01
C LYS A 366 -10.92 -22.30 4.63
N TYR A 367 -10.73 -21.15 4.02
CA TYR A 367 -10.40 -21.03 2.59
C TYR A 367 -9.03 -20.38 2.32
N GLY A 368 -8.27 -20.03 3.35
CA GLY A 368 -7.02 -19.27 3.18
C GLY A 368 -5.96 -19.95 2.30
N GLU A 369 -5.98 -21.29 2.22
CA GLU A 369 -5.07 -22.00 1.31
C GLU A 369 -5.31 -21.65 -0.17
N THR A 370 -6.53 -21.27 -0.52
CA THR A 370 -6.90 -20.85 -1.88
C THR A 370 -6.51 -19.40 -2.20
N ILE A 371 -5.96 -18.69 -1.20
CA ILE A 371 -5.56 -17.27 -1.25
C ILE A 371 -4.06 -17.13 -1.02
N TYR A 372 -3.56 -17.56 0.17
CA TYR A 372 -2.17 -17.35 0.54
C TYR A 372 -1.20 -18.19 -0.30
N ALA A 373 -0.08 -17.56 -0.67
CA ALA A 373 0.95 -18.18 -1.51
C ALA A 373 0.41 -18.76 -2.82
N THR A 374 -0.64 -18.12 -3.37
CA THR A 374 -1.17 -18.44 -4.70
C THR A 374 -0.64 -17.46 -5.74
N THR A 375 -0.76 -17.80 -7.00
CA THR A 375 -0.60 -16.91 -8.15
C THR A 375 -1.92 -16.79 -8.89
N ALA A 376 -1.99 -15.91 -9.90
CA ALA A 376 -3.10 -15.90 -10.84
C ALA A 376 -3.36 -17.32 -11.37
N GLY A 377 -4.64 -17.72 -11.41
CA GLY A 377 -5.05 -19.02 -11.91
C GLY A 377 -4.88 -19.15 -13.43
N ILE A 378 -4.97 -20.37 -13.93
CA ILE A 378 -4.86 -20.61 -15.38
C ILE A 378 -6.14 -20.27 -16.15
N ILE A 379 -7.26 -20.10 -15.45
CA ILE A 379 -8.52 -19.72 -16.06
C ILE A 379 -8.65 -18.20 -15.95
N PRO A 380 -8.75 -17.46 -17.07
CA PRO A 380 -8.99 -16.04 -17.06
C PRO A 380 -10.33 -15.71 -16.38
N GLU A 381 -10.49 -14.47 -15.97
CA GLU A 381 -11.75 -14.01 -15.37
C GLU A 381 -12.96 -14.34 -16.22
N GLN A 382 -13.99 -14.87 -15.58
CA GLN A 382 -15.21 -15.34 -16.20
C GLN A 382 -16.43 -14.61 -15.60
N PRO A 383 -17.58 -14.59 -16.28
CA PRO A 383 -18.79 -14.01 -15.70
C PRO A 383 -19.21 -14.60 -14.35
N TRP A 384 -18.83 -15.86 -14.09
CA TRP A 384 -19.13 -16.53 -12.82
C TRP A 384 -18.09 -16.25 -11.72
N GLY A 385 -16.88 -15.77 -12.02
CA GLY A 385 -15.84 -15.51 -11.03
C GLY A 385 -14.42 -15.59 -11.58
N VAL A 386 -13.48 -15.88 -10.69
CA VAL A 386 -12.04 -15.84 -10.95
C VAL A 386 -11.33 -17.11 -10.51
N SER A 387 -10.05 -17.26 -10.84
CA SER A 387 -9.24 -18.39 -10.39
C SER A 387 -7.91 -17.98 -9.76
N THR A 388 -7.47 -18.76 -8.78
CA THR A 388 -6.12 -18.72 -8.19
C THR A 388 -5.44 -20.08 -8.36
N LYS A 389 -4.11 -20.10 -8.20
CA LYS A 389 -3.32 -21.34 -8.41
C LYS A 389 -2.22 -21.48 -7.36
N LYS A 390 -2.01 -22.73 -6.90
CA LYS A 390 -0.88 -23.11 -6.04
C LYS A 390 -0.27 -24.42 -6.56
N GLY A 391 0.89 -24.34 -7.17
CA GLY A 391 1.48 -25.47 -7.89
C GLY A 391 0.58 -25.92 -9.05
N ASN A 392 0.18 -27.19 -9.09
CA ASN A 392 -0.74 -27.77 -10.08
C ASN A 392 -2.22 -27.71 -9.67
N ARG A 393 -2.52 -27.23 -8.46
CA ARG A 393 -3.89 -27.05 -7.94
C ARG A 393 -4.43 -25.71 -8.39
N ASN A 394 -5.60 -25.68 -8.99
CA ASN A 394 -6.34 -24.47 -9.36
C ASN A 394 -7.62 -24.40 -8.56
N PHE A 395 -7.92 -23.21 -8.08
CA PHE A 395 -9.11 -22.91 -7.29
C PHE A 395 -10.00 -21.97 -8.08
N LEU A 396 -11.20 -22.40 -8.42
CA LEU A 396 -12.22 -21.59 -9.06
C LEU A 396 -13.08 -20.97 -7.98
N HIS A 397 -13.12 -19.66 -7.91
CA HIS A 397 -13.95 -18.91 -6.96
C HIS A 397 -15.20 -18.40 -7.68
N ILE A 398 -16.33 -19.04 -7.39
CA ILE A 398 -17.61 -18.79 -8.06
C ILE A 398 -18.43 -17.85 -7.22
N PHE A 399 -18.74 -16.67 -7.76
CA PHE A 399 -19.46 -15.59 -7.08
C PHE A 399 -20.99 -15.62 -7.28
N GLN A 400 -21.47 -16.55 -8.11
CA GLN A 400 -22.88 -16.77 -8.43
C GLN A 400 -23.33 -18.12 -7.85
N PRO A 401 -23.88 -18.12 -6.64
CA PRO A 401 -24.17 -19.37 -5.91
C PRO A 401 -25.22 -20.27 -6.58
N ASP A 402 -26.14 -19.67 -7.35
CA ASP A 402 -27.27 -20.38 -7.98
C ASP A 402 -26.93 -21.12 -9.26
N LEU A 403 -25.69 -21.00 -9.74
CA LEU A 403 -25.27 -21.72 -10.96
C LEU A 403 -25.26 -23.22 -10.72
N THR A 404 -25.88 -23.96 -11.67
CA THR A 404 -25.88 -25.42 -11.70
C THR A 404 -24.76 -25.99 -12.58
N GLU A 405 -24.11 -25.17 -13.37
CA GLU A 405 -23.00 -25.52 -14.21
C GLU A 405 -22.11 -24.30 -14.51
N ILE A 406 -20.82 -24.54 -14.76
CA ILE A 406 -19.89 -23.53 -15.28
C ILE A 406 -19.11 -24.12 -16.45
N PHE A 407 -18.66 -23.22 -17.33
CA PHE A 407 -17.70 -23.55 -18.39
C PHE A 407 -16.35 -22.93 -18.04
N ILE A 408 -15.27 -23.73 -18.15
CA ILE A 408 -13.88 -23.25 -18.04
C ILE A 408 -13.21 -23.39 -19.39
N PRO A 409 -12.68 -22.31 -19.98
CA PRO A 409 -11.96 -22.32 -21.25
C PRO A 409 -10.57 -22.92 -21.01
N LEU A 410 -10.42 -24.23 -21.25
CA LEU A 410 -9.20 -24.97 -21.02
C LEU A 410 -8.99 -25.94 -22.18
N GLU A 411 -8.36 -25.43 -23.24
CA GLU A 411 -8.09 -26.21 -24.45
C GLU A 411 -6.92 -27.19 -24.23
N ASN A 412 -7.02 -28.38 -24.87
CA ASN A 412 -5.97 -29.39 -24.95
C ASN A 412 -5.37 -29.82 -23.60
N THR A 413 -6.06 -29.59 -22.51
CA THR A 413 -5.61 -29.95 -21.15
C THR A 413 -6.50 -31.04 -20.56
N SER A 414 -5.92 -31.98 -19.84
CA SER A 414 -6.68 -32.94 -19.04
C SER A 414 -6.65 -32.51 -17.58
N ILE A 415 -7.82 -32.49 -16.95
CA ILE A 415 -7.92 -32.38 -15.51
C ILE A 415 -7.94 -33.78 -14.89
N SER A 416 -7.19 -33.94 -13.80
CA SER A 416 -7.11 -35.25 -13.12
C SER A 416 -8.09 -35.37 -11.96
N GLU A 417 -8.42 -34.26 -11.33
CA GLU A 417 -9.36 -34.21 -10.21
C GLU A 417 -10.19 -32.93 -10.35
N CYS A 418 -11.48 -33.05 -10.04
CA CYS A 418 -12.38 -31.92 -9.92
C CYS A 418 -13.31 -32.16 -8.72
N LYS A 419 -13.25 -31.30 -7.73
CA LYS A 419 -13.99 -31.48 -6.47
C LYS A 419 -14.38 -30.15 -5.84
N GLU A 420 -15.39 -30.15 -4.99
CA GLU A 420 -15.63 -29.05 -4.06
C GLU A 420 -14.49 -28.97 -3.06
N TYR A 421 -14.03 -27.75 -2.79
CA TYR A 421 -12.82 -27.56 -1.98
C TYR A 421 -12.97 -28.08 -0.55
N LEU A 422 -14.03 -27.70 0.17
CA LEU A 422 -14.18 -28.08 1.59
C LEU A 422 -14.67 -29.52 1.78
N SER A 423 -15.68 -29.92 1.02
CA SER A 423 -16.29 -31.25 1.20
C SER A 423 -15.42 -32.35 0.61
N GLY A 424 -14.57 -32.03 -0.36
CA GLY A 424 -13.82 -32.99 -1.15
C GLY A 424 -14.68 -33.81 -2.11
N ASN A 425 -15.97 -33.51 -2.21
CA ASN A 425 -16.90 -34.26 -3.08
C ASN A 425 -16.51 -34.09 -4.55
N LYS A 426 -16.31 -35.20 -5.25
CA LYS A 426 -15.98 -35.18 -6.68
C LYS A 426 -17.14 -34.60 -7.49
N LEU A 427 -16.80 -33.73 -8.44
CA LEU A 427 -17.74 -33.13 -9.35
C LEU A 427 -17.71 -33.83 -10.72
N LYS A 428 -18.88 -33.92 -11.34
CA LYS A 428 -19.01 -34.37 -12.71
C LYS A 428 -18.58 -33.27 -13.66
N TYR A 429 -17.78 -33.63 -14.66
CA TYR A 429 -17.40 -32.71 -15.73
C TYR A 429 -17.40 -33.41 -17.08
N LYS A 430 -17.56 -32.65 -18.14
CA LYS A 430 -17.58 -33.12 -19.52
C LYS A 430 -16.60 -32.28 -20.34
N LYS A 431 -15.76 -32.92 -21.15
CA LYS A 431 -14.95 -32.24 -22.15
C LYS A 431 -15.83 -31.76 -23.29
N GLU A 432 -15.60 -30.51 -23.68
CA GLU A 432 -16.22 -29.85 -24.83
C GLU A 432 -15.12 -29.38 -25.79
N LYS A 433 -15.50 -28.89 -26.99
CA LYS A 433 -14.54 -28.50 -28.04
C LYS A 433 -13.46 -27.53 -27.57
N ASN A 434 -13.83 -26.50 -26.76
CA ASN A 434 -12.94 -25.41 -26.35
C ASN A 434 -12.76 -25.33 -24.83
N GLY A 435 -13.04 -26.40 -24.10
CA GLY A 435 -12.91 -26.38 -22.63
C GLY A 435 -13.61 -27.51 -21.93
N ILE A 436 -13.98 -27.22 -20.69
CA ILE A 436 -14.58 -28.20 -19.80
C ILE A 436 -15.82 -27.61 -19.15
N LYS A 437 -16.92 -28.34 -19.20
CA LYS A 437 -18.17 -28.01 -18.51
C LYS A 437 -18.21 -28.79 -17.19
N ILE A 438 -18.37 -28.10 -16.08
CA ILE A 438 -18.46 -28.67 -14.72
C ILE A 438 -19.90 -28.53 -14.23
N THR A 439 -20.49 -29.62 -13.75
CA THR A 439 -21.80 -29.63 -13.10
C THR A 439 -21.63 -29.31 -11.62
N LEU A 440 -22.42 -28.35 -11.14
CA LEU A 440 -22.36 -27.85 -9.76
C LEU A 440 -23.60 -28.36 -8.99
N PRO A 441 -23.41 -28.99 -7.81
CA PRO A 441 -24.54 -29.32 -6.93
C PRO A 441 -25.15 -28.03 -6.34
N ALA A 442 -26.33 -28.13 -5.75
CA ALA A 442 -26.90 -27.03 -4.96
C ALA A 442 -25.98 -26.65 -3.80
N SER A 443 -25.86 -25.38 -3.50
CA SER A 443 -25.01 -24.86 -2.40
C SER A 443 -25.69 -23.66 -1.74
N ASN A 444 -25.49 -23.53 -0.43
CA ASN A 444 -25.89 -22.36 0.35
C ASN A 444 -24.74 -21.36 0.56
N GLU A 445 -23.57 -21.64 0.01
CA GLU A 445 -22.38 -20.78 0.16
C GLU A 445 -22.44 -19.61 -0.83
N ASN A 446 -22.29 -18.38 -0.33
CA ASN A 446 -22.24 -17.17 -1.19
C ASN A 446 -21.07 -17.16 -2.19
N ILE A 447 -19.99 -17.84 -1.82
CA ILE A 447 -18.80 -18.02 -2.66
C ILE A 447 -18.46 -19.51 -2.64
N ARG A 448 -18.56 -20.15 -3.79
CA ARG A 448 -18.23 -21.57 -3.93
C ARG A 448 -16.82 -21.70 -4.44
N ILE A 449 -16.06 -22.67 -3.89
CA ILE A 449 -14.69 -22.92 -4.33
C ILE A 449 -14.59 -24.36 -4.84
N ILE A 450 -14.17 -24.47 -6.10
CA ILE A 450 -13.91 -25.72 -6.78
C ILE A 450 -12.40 -25.86 -6.95
N GLU A 451 -11.89 -27.02 -6.58
CA GLU A 451 -10.50 -27.38 -6.83
C GLU A 451 -10.41 -28.34 -8.00
N PHE A 452 -9.47 -28.08 -8.89
CA PHE A 452 -9.06 -29.07 -9.89
C PHE A 452 -7.54 -29.10 -10.06
N CYS A 453 -7.02 -30.27 -10.40
CA CYS A 453 -5.63 -30.44 -10.78
C CYS A 453 -5.52 -30.64 -12.29
N TYR A 454 -4.51 -30.07 -12.92
CA TYR A 454 -4.21 -30.30 -14.33
C TYR A 454 -2.84 -30.93 -14.49
N LYS A 455 -2.69 -31.70 -15.56
CA LYS A 455 -1.40 -32.18 -16.03
C LYS A 455 -1.00 -31.31 -17.20
N PRO A 456 0.11 -30.56 -17.11
CA PRO A 456 0.70 -29.92 -18.29
C PRO A 456 1.01 -31.01 -19.31
N GLN A 457 0.70 -30.80 -20.56
CA GLN A 457 1.13 -31.67 -21.66
C GLN A 457 2.62 -31.52 -21.89
#